data_d2d21d74675e080dfa0c8313b65f52a4
#
_entry.id   d2d21d74675e080dfa0c8313b65f52a4
#
_cell.length_a   1.000
_cell.length_b   1.000
_cell.length_c   1.000
_cell.angle_alpha   90.00
_cell.angle_beta   90.00
_cell.angle_gamma   90.00
#
_symmetry.space_group_name_H-M   'P 1'
#
loop_
_entity.id
_entity.type
_entity.pdbx_description
1 polymer ?
#
loop_
_entity_poly.entity_id
_entity_poly.type
_entity_poly.pdbx_seq_one_letter_code
_entity_poly.pdbx_strand_id
1 'polypeptide(L)'
;MRINSKEELQSKKAEIEQNIQNFTCRVLVCSGTGCMASGAQKIYDEMVRLCEGIDGVEIEMQKDIPHVGVIKTGCQGLCELGPLVRIEPYGYQYVHVQEEDCLEIVERTVRLGHPVDRLFYRHGDEVCPKPEDIPFLNRQTRIVLENCGKIDAESIDCLLYTSDAAD
;
A
#
# COMPACT_ATOMS: atom_id res chain seq x y z
N MET A 1 -3.08 -24.44 -3.52
CA MET A 1 -4.14 -24.69 -4.52
C MET A 1 -3.46 -25.02 -5.83
N ARG A 2 -3.93 -25.99 -6.63
CA ARG A 2 -3.37 -26.33 -7.94
C ARG A 2 -4.38 -25.90 -9.00
N ILE A 3 -4.00 -25.01 -9.90
CA ILE A 3 -4.82 -24.57 -11.04
C ILE A 3 -4.51 -25.53 -12.19
N ASN A 4 -5.52 -26.12 -12.80
CA ASN A 4 -5.38 -27.17 -13.81
C ASN A 4 -5.93 -26.78 -15.19
N SER A 5 -6.62 -25.64 -15.29
CA SER A 5 -7.16 -25.15 -16.57
C SER A 5 -7.09 -23.62 -16.68
N LYS A 6 -7.23 -23.12 -17.92
CA LYS A 6 -7.31 -21.67 -18.20
C LYS A 6 -8.55 -21.05 -17.55
N GLU A 7 -9.66 -21.74 -17.56
CA GLU A 7 -10.93 -21.28 -16.98
C GLU A 7 -10.82 -21.12 -15.47
N GLU A 8 -10.14 -22.05 -14.77
CA GLU A 8 -9.86 -21.94 -13.34
C GLU A 8 -8.97 -20.72 -13.04
N LEU A 9 -7.97 -20.45 -13.90
CA LEU A 9 -7.09 -19.30 -13.74
C LEU A 9 -7.84 -17.98 -13.92
N GLN A 10 -8.67 -17.87 -14.94
CA GLN A 10 -9.51 -16.69 -15.20
C GLN A 10 -10.55 -16.47 -14.09
N SER A 11 -11.16 -17.53 -13.58
CA SER A 11 -12.07 -17.45 -12.43
C SER A 11 -11.36 -16.93 -11.18
N LYS A 12 -10.12 -17.39 -10.95
CA LYS A 12 -9.30 -16.91 -9.82
C LYS A 12 -8.89 -15.44 -9.98
N LYS A 13 -8.51 -15.02 -11.20
CA LYS A 13 -8.22 -13.60 -11.51
C LYS A 13 -9.43 -12.72 -11.18
N ALA A 14 -10.62 -13.09 -11.65
CA ALA A 14 -11.85 -12.34 -11.37
C ALA A 14 -12.20 -12.27 -9.87
N GLU A 15 -12.00 -13.36 -9.13
CA GLU A 15 -12.18 -13.37 -7.67
C GLU A 15 -11.21 -12.40 -6.97
N ILE A 16 -9.94 -12.39 -7.38
CA ILE A 16 -8.93 -11.49 -6.82
C ILE A 16 -9.27 -10.03 -7.12
N GLU A 17 -9.63 -9.71 -8.37
CA GLU A 17 -10.03 -8.36 -8.77
C GLU A 17 -11.23 -7.86 -7.95
N GLN A 18 -12.23 -8.71 -7.72
CA GLN A 18 -13.38 -8.38 -6.89
C GLN A 18 -12.96 -8.13 -5.43
N ASN A 19 -12.07 -8.95 -4.88
CA ASN A 19 -11.58 -8.78 -3.51
C ASN A 19 -10.81 -7.47 -3.35
N ILE A 20 -10.02 -7.05 -4.34
CA ILE A 20 -9.30 -5.76 -4.32
C ILE A 20 -10.27 -4.58 -4.31
N GLN A 21 -11.38 -4.67 -5.04
CA GLN A 21 -12.40 -3.62 -5.07
C GLN A 21 -13.15 -3.46 -3.74
N ASN A 22 -13.13 -4.47 -2.89
CA ASN A 22 -13.76 -4.43 -1.57
C ASN A 22 -12.94 -3.64 -0.52
N PHE A 23 -11.68 -3.27 -0.81
CA PHE A 23 -10.91 -2.42 0.09
C PHE A 23 -11.39 -0.98 0.03
N THR A 24 -11.81 -0.44 1.17
CA THR A 24 -12.09 1.00 1.32
C THR A 24 -10.82 1.82 1.46
N CYS A 25 -9.79 1.24 2.04
CA CYS A 25 -8.49 1.86 2.25
C CYS A 25 -7.39 0.82 2.13
N ARG A 26 -6.26 1.20 1.55
CA ARG A 26 -5.04 0.39 1.49
C ARG A 26 -3.88 1.17 2.07
N VAL A 27 -3.17 0.53 2.99
CA VAL A 27 -1.94 1.04 3.61
C VAL A 27 -0.76 0.33 2.96
N LEU A 28 -0.02 1.05 2.13
CA LEU A 28 1.09 0.52 1.34
C LEU A 28 2.43 0.85 2.02
N VAL A 29 3.03 -0.13 2.66
CA VAL A 29 4.33 0.02 3.35
C VAL A 29 5.46 -0.40 2.42
N CYS A 30 6.41 0.50 2.18
CA CYS A 30 7.58 0.22 1.34
C CYS A 30 8.48 -0.84 2.00
N SER A 31 8.67 -1.97 1.31
CA SER A 31 9.56 -3.06 1.74
C SER A 31 10.85 -3.12 0.94
N GLY A 32 11.24 -2.04 0.26
CA GLY A 32 12.57 -1.90 -0.34
C GLY A 32 13.66 -1.98 0.73
N THR A 33 14.86 -2.48 0.36
CA THR A 33 15.98 -2.76 1.28
C THR A 33 16.32 -1.58 2.20
N GLY A 34 16.31 -0.34 1.67
CA GLY A 34 16.57 0.87 2.46
C GLY A 34 15.50 1.12 3.53
N CYS A 35 14.22 1.01 3.19
CA CYS A 35 13.13 1.18 4.15
C CYS A 35 13.12 0.06 5.19
N MET A 36 13.39 -1.19 4.78
CA MET A 36 13.51 -2.32 5.72
C MET A 36 14.66 -2.12 6.71
N ALA A 37 15.81 -1.65 6.26
CA ALA A 37 16.94 -1.30 7.12
C ALA A 37 16.63 -0.16 8.11
N SER A 38 15.70 0.73 7.73
CA SER A 38 15.25 1.86 8.56
C SER A 38 14.03 1.53 9.43
N GLY A 39 13.61 0.26 9.51
CA GLY A 39 12.56 -0.20 10.43
C GLY A 39 11.16 -0.38 9.83
N ALA A 40 11.01 -0.39 8.51
CA ALA A 40 9.71 -0.54 7.85
C ALA A 40 8.95 -1.83 8.25
N GLN A 41 9.67 -2.89 8.67
CA GLN A 41 9.02 -4.10 9.17
C GLN A 41 8.18 -3.82 10.43
N LYS A 42 8.70 -3.05 11.38
CA LYS A 42 7.98 -2.71 12.62
C LYS A 42 6.74 -1.87 12.32
N ILE A 43 6.87 -0.93 11.37
CA ILE A 43 5.75 -0.10 10.91
C ILE A 43 4.66 -0.98 10.29
N TYR A 44 5.05 -1.94 9.44
CA TYR A 44 4.11 -2.88 8.84
C TYR A 44 3.37 -3.69 9.91
N ASP A 45 4.10 -4.29 10.85
CA ASP A 45 3.52 -5.12 11.90
C ASP A 45 2.57 -4.32 12.80
N GLU A 46 2.94 -3.07 13.14
CA GLU A 46 2.10 -2.16 13.93
C GLU A 46 0.85 -1.70 13.15
N MET A 47 0.99 -1.40 11.86
CA MET A 47 -0.16 -1.06 11.01
C MET A 47 -1.14 -2.23 10.90
N VAL A 48 -0.66 -3.46 10.73
CA VAL A 48 -1.50 -4.67 10.73
C VAL A 48 -2.25 -4.76 12.06
N ARG A 49 -1.54 -4.69 13.20
CA ARG A 49 -2.14 -4.77 14.53
C ARG A 49 -3.21 -3.70 14.76
N LEU A 50 -2.96 -2.47 14.34
CA LEU A 50 -3.92 -1.35 14.52
C LEU A 50 -5.12 -1.47 13.58
N CYS A 51 -4.92 -1.94 12.36
CA CYS A 51 -5.99 -2.09 11.38
C CYS A 51 -6.88 -3.32 11.67
N GLU A 52 -6.34 -4.39 12.24
CA GLU A 52 -7.13 -5.55 12.72
C GLU A 52 -8.14 -5.18 13.82
N GLY A 53 -7.87 -4.13 14.59
CA GLY A 53 -8.77 -3.61 15.63
C GLY A 53 -9.85 -2.63 15.12
N ILE A 54 -9.89 -2.34 13.82
CA ILE A 54 -10.94 -1.48 13.25
C ILE A 54 -12.16 -2.36 12.95
N ASP A 55 -13.31 -2.04 13.56
CA ASP A 55 -14.57 -2.76 13.37
C ASP A 55 -14.84 -3.00 11.87
N GLY A 56 -14.93 -4.27 11.47
CA GLY A 56 -15.05 -4.73 10.08
C GLY A 56 -13.91 -5.65 9.63
N VAL A 57 -12.88 -5.83 10.44
CA VAL A 57 -11.81 -6.82 10.23
C VAL A 57 -11.96 -7.98 11.22
N GLU A 58 -13.03 -8.74 11.12
CA GLU A 58 -12.99 -10.12 11.62
C GLU A 58 -12.24 -10.98 10.59
N ILE A 59 -11.30 -11.80 11.08
CA ILE A 59 -10.45 -12.73 10.32
C ILE A 59 -11.25 -13.91 9.74
N GLU A 60 -12.50 -13.74 9.45
CA GLU A 60 -13.26 -14.60 8.57
C GLU A 60 -13.65 -13.78 7.34
N MET A 61 -13.21 -14.24 6.17
CA MET A 61 -13.54 -13.69 4.85
C MET A 61 -15.05 -13.60 4.65
N GLN A 62 -15.70 -12.63 5.29
CA GLN A 62 -17.01 -12.16 4.87
C GLN A 62 -16.77 -11.26 3.66
N LYS A 63 -17.05 -11.80 2.49
CA LYS A 63 -16.74 -11.25 1.16
C LYS A 63 -17.37 -9.88 0.84
N ASP A 64 -18.18 -9.31 1.73
CA ASP A 64 -19.04 -8.17 1.42
C ASP A 64 -18.83 -6.95 2.34
N ILE A 65 -17.87 -6.97 3.26
CA ILE A 65 -17.62 -5.85 4.18
C ILE A 65 -16.39 -5.07 3.72
N PRO A 66 -16.50 -3.74 3.51
CA PRO A 66 -15.36 -2.88 3.22
C PRO A 66 -14.29 -2.99 4.33
N HIS A 67 -13.04 -3.21 3.96
CA HIS A 67 -11.95 -3.40 4.91
C HIS A 67 -10.69 -2.62 4.52
N VAL A 68 -9.76 -2.49 5.48
CA VAL A 68 -8.46 -1.87 5.30
C VAL A 68 -7.42 -2.94 5.00
N GLY A 69 -6.74 -2.84 3.86
CA GLY A 69 -5.65 -3.72 3.49
C GLY A 69 -4.29 -3.12 3.82
N VAL A 70 -3.49 -3.78 4.66
CA VAL A 70 -2.09 -3.41 4.88
C VAL A 70 -1.21 -4.30 4.02
N ILE A 71 -0.43 -3.68 3.14
CA ILE A 71 0.31 -4.38 2.07
C ILE A 71 1.77 -3.97 2.09
N LYS A 72 2.67 -4.96 2.04
CA LYS A 72 4.09 -4.72 1.73
C LYS A 72 4.25 -4.50 0.24
N THR A 73 4.84 -3.38 -0.15
CA THR A 73 5.09 -3.10 -1.56
C THR A 73 6.56 -3.19 -1.91
N GLY A 74 6.88 -3.33 -3.19
CA GLY A 74 8.21 -3.12 -3.71
C GLY A 74 8.71 -1.68 -3.44
N CYS A 75 9.96 -1.40 -3.80
CA CYS A 75 10.60 -0.12 -3.55
C CYS A 75 9.84 1.05 -4.21
N GLN A 76 9.47 2.06 -3.42
CA GLN A 76 8.79 3.25 -3.91
C GLN A 76 9.73 4.29 -4.54
N GLY A 77 11.05 4.09 -4.42
CA GLY A 77 12.06 4.90 -5.12
C GLY A 77 12.57 6.12 -4.37
N LEU A 78 12.21 6.30 -3.09
CA LEU A 78 12.61 7.42 -2.23
C LEU A 78 13.31 6.91 -0.96
N CYS A 79 14.33 6.06 -1.09
CA CYS A 79 14.96 5.38 0.03
C CYS A 79 15.54 6.33 1.09
N GLU A 80 16.02 7.52 0.68
CA GLU A 80 16.54 8.56 1.58
C GLU A 80 15.47 9.11 2.54
N LEU A 81 14.20 9.07 2.11
CA LEU A 81 13.04 9.55 2.88
C LEU A 81 12.32 8.42 3.63
N GLY A 82 12.87 7.21 3.62
CA GLY A 82 12.27 6.05 4.27
C GLY A 82 12.33 6.11 5.79
N PRO A 83 11.51 5.33 6.46
CA PRO A 83 10.43 4.47 5.95
C PRO A 83 9.27 5.22 5.31
N LEU A 84 8.70 4.63 4.24
CA LEU A 84 7.63 5.23 3.46
C LEU A 84 6.32 4.47 3.64
N VAL A 85 5.23 5.21 3.84
CA VAL A 85 3.87 4.67 3.90
C VAL A 85 2.98 5.48 2.96
N ARG A 86 2.25 4.78 2.07
CA ARG A 86 1.28 5.41 1.18
C ARG A 86 -0.13 4.95 1.53
N ILE A 87 -1.09 5.86 1.52
CA ILE A 87 -2.49 5.57 1.86
C ILE A 87 -3.38 5.80 0.63
N GLU A 88 -4.00 4.74 0.14
CA GLU A 88 -4.99 4.79 -0.92
C GLU A 88 -6.42 4.72 -0.32
N PRO A 89 -7.43 5.40 -0.90
CA PRO A 89 -7.44 6.07 -2.21
C PRO A 89 -6.94 7.52 -2.20
N TYR A 90 -6.52 8.07 -1.07
CA TYR A 90 -6.14 9.49 -0.95
C TYR A 90 -4.84 9.84 -1.70
N GLY A 91 -3.99 8.83 -1.97
CA GLY A 91 -2.68 9.00 -2.59
C GLY A 91 -1.65 9.66 -1.67
N TYR A 92 -1.93 9.79 -0.37
CA TYR A 92 -1.01 10.42 0.58
C TYR A 92 0.27 9.61 0.74
N GLN A 93 1.41 10.29 0.57
CA GLN A 93 2.75 9.71 0.72
C GLN A 93 3.42 10.24 1.98
N TYR A 94 3.48 9.43 3.01
CA TYR A 94 4.18 9.75 4.25
C TYR A 94 5.63 9.32 4.20
N VAL A 95 6.51 10.16 4.72
CA VAL A 95 7.98 9.98 4.74
C VAL A 95 8.50 9.96 6.18
N HIS A 96 9.65 9.32 6.39
CA HIS A 96 10.31 9.20 7.71
C HIS A 96 9.38 8.67 8.81
N VAL A 97 8.43 7.82 8.44
CA VAL A 97 7.43 7.29 9.37
C VAL A 97 8.11 6.48 10.47
N GLN A 98 7.70 6.71 11.72
CA GLN A 98 8.14 5.94 12.88
C GLN A 98 6.99 5.07 13.39
N GLU A 99 7.31 4.09 14.25
CA GLU A 99 6.32 3.20 14.85
C GLU A 99 5.24 3.98 15.62
N GLU A 100 5.64 5.05 16.32
CA GLU A 100 4.76 5.93 17.10
C GLU A 100 3.78 6.73 16.23
N ASP A 101 4.08 6.93 14.93
CA ASP A 101 3.20 7.63 14.00
C ASP A 101 2.04 6.76 13.52
N CYS A 102 2.17 5.44 13.62
CA CYS A 102 1.18 4.49 13.08
C CYS A 102 -0.22 4.73 13.64
N LEU A 103 -0.34 4.95 14.94
CA LEU A 103 -1.63 5.21 15.57
C LEU A 103 -2.29 6.49 15.02
N GLU A 104 -1.52 7.58 14.89
CA GLU A 104 -2.05 8.83 14.34
C GLU A 104 -2.47 8.67 12.87
N ILE A 105 -1.68 7.96 12.06
CA ILE A 105 -2.02 7.67 10.66
C ILE A 105 -3.33 6.88 10.57
N VAL A 106 -3.49 5.84 11.39
CA VAL A 106 -4.71 5.02 11.39
C VAL A 106 -5.91 5.84 11.83
N GLU A 107 -5.84 6.54 12.96
CA GLU A 107 -6.97 7.32 13.49
C GLU A 107 -7.36 8.48 12.57
N ARG A 108 -6.40 9.24 12.06
CA ARG A 108 -6.69 10.42 11.23
C ARG A 108 -6.92 10.08 9.78
N THR A 109 -6.03 9.28 9.17
CA THR A 109 -6.10 9.08 7.71
C THR A 109 -6.94 7.88 7.33
N VAL A 110 -6.70 6.73 7.95
CA VAL A 110 -7.43 5.51 7.57
C VAL A 110 -8.91 5.63 7.96
N ARG A 111 -9.21 6.09 9.18
CA ARG A 111 -10.60 6.20 9.68
C ARG A 111 -11.34 7.43 9.18
N LEU A 112 -10.68 8.58 9.13
CA LEU A 112 -11.35 9.88 8.91
C LEU A 112 -10.99 10.53 7.57
N GLY A 113 -10.02 10.00 6.82
CA GLY A 113 -9.56 10.58 5.55
C GLY A 113 -8.74 11.87 5.71
N HIS A 114 -8.39 12.26 6.94
CA HIS A 114 -7.65 13.49 7.19
C HIS A 114 -6.15 13.25 7.17
N PRO A 115 -5.36 14.09 6.52
CA PRO A 115 -3.92 13.91 6.43
C PRO A 115 -3.19 14.15 7.76
N VAL A 116 -1.99 13.58 7.86
CA VAL A 116 -1.00 13.89 8.90
C VAL A 116 0.08 14.77 8.28
N ASP A 117 -0.15 16.08 8.23
CA ASP A 117 0.64 17.04 7.43
C ASP A 117 2.14 17.05 7.78
N ARG A 118 2.52 16.75 9.02
CA ARG A 118 3.91 16.71 9.46
C ARG A 118 4.72 15.59 8.82
N LEU A 119 4.06 14.56 8.31
CA LEU A 119 4.68 13.40 7.68
C LEU A 119 4.81 13.55 6.16
N PHE A 120 4.35 14.66 5.59
CA PHE A 120 4.54 14.91 4.16
C PHE A 120 5.95 15.40 3.85
N TYR A 121 6.42 15.02 2.67
CA TYR A 121 7.64 15.59 2.12
C TYR A 121 7.47 17.10 1.88
N ARG A 122 8.54 17.86 2.13
CA ARG A 122 8.58 19.30 1.86
C ARG A 122 9.71 19.64 0.89
N HIS A 123 9.39 20.40 -0.13
CA HIS A 123 10.37 20.98 -1.03
C HIS A 123 10.44 22.50 -0.81
N GLY A 124 11.38 22.96 0.01
CA GLY A 124 11.37 24.33 0.53
C GLY A 124 10.13 24.56 1.40
N ASP A 125 9.31 25.56 1.04
CA ASP A 125 8.08 25.89 1.73
C ASP A 125 6.84 25.10 1.21
N GLU A 126 7.00 24.37 0.11
CA GLU A 126 5.92 23.62 -0.53
C GLU A 126 5.76 22.24 0.12
N VAL A 127 4.52 21.91 0.47
CA VAL A 127 4.15 20.58 0.98
C VAL A 127 3.75 19.70 -0.19
N CYS A 128 4.32 18.49 -0.25
CA CYS A 128 4.08 17.51 -1.31
C CYS A 128 3.34 16.30 -0.75
N PRO A 129 1.98 16.30 -0.71
CA PRO A 129 1.21 15.22 -0.13
C PRO A 129 1.26 13.92 -0.94
N LYS A 130 1.49 14.01 -2.24
CA LYS A 130 1.43 12.89 -3.18
C LYS A 130 2.79 12.67 -3.87
N PRO A 131 3.07 11.46 -4.35
CA PRO A 131 4.28 11.20 -5.13
C PRO A 131 4.43 12.14 -6.35
N GLU A 132 3.31 12.47 -7.00
CA GLU A 132 3.28 13.34 -8.18
C GLU A 132 3.71 14.77 -7.87
N ASP A 133 3.55 15.22 -6.62
CA ASP A 133 3.94 16.55 -6.16
C ASP A 133 5.44 16.64 -5.87
N ILE A 134 6.12 15.49 -5.70
CA ILE A 134 7.56 15.43 -5.40
C ILE A 134 8.35 15.67 -6.69
N PRO A 135 9.15 16.75 -6.80
CA PRO A 135 9.80 17.13 -8.05
C PRO A 135 10.70 16.05 -8.65
N PHE A 136 11.35 15.24 -7.81
CA PHE A 136 12.17 14.11 -8.23
C PHE A 136 11.35 13.01 -8.93
N LEU A 137 10.16 12.69 -8.41
CA LEU A 137 9.28 11.65 -8.95
C LEU A 137 8.50 12.15 -10.16
N ASN A 138 8.03 13.39 -10.13
CA ASN A 138 7.25 14.00 -11.21
C ASN A 138 8.03 14.07 -12.54
N ARG A 139 9.36 14.10 -12.49
CA ARG A 139 10.23 14.10 -13.69
C ARG A 139 10.53 12.70 -14.24
N GLN A 140 9.97 11.65 -13.64
CA GLN A 140 10.21 10.26 -14.04
C GLN A 140 9.01 9.65 -14.75
N THR A 141 9.25 8.97 -15.86
CA THR A 141 8.29 8.07 -16.48
C THR A 141 8.70 6.64 -16.16
N ARG A 142 7.94 5.97 -15.31
CA ARG A 142 8.20 4.58 -14.90
C ARG A 142 7.52 3.62 -15.86
N ILE A 143 8.30 2.90 -16.67
CA ILE A 143 7.79 1.87 -17.60
C ILE A 143 7.93 0.50 -16.94
N VAL A 144 9.15 0.03 -16.72
CA VAL A 144 9.41 -1.29 -16.11
C VAL A 144 9.02 -1.34 -14.63
N LEU A 145 9.13 -0.21 -13.92
CA LEU A 145 8.84 -0.09 -12.49
C LEU A 145 7.45 0.50 -12.22
N GLU A 146 6.53 0.42 -13.16
CA GLU A 146 5.20 1.02 -13.04
C GLU A 146 4.43 0.53 -11.82
N ASN A 147 4.52 -0.76 -11.51
CA ASN A 147 3.85 -1.40 -10.38
C ASN A 147 4.63 -1.34 -9.05
N CYS A 148 5.88 -0.84 -9.06
CA CYS A 148 6.67 -0.68 -7.84
C CYS A 148 6.02 0.32 -6.88
N GLY A 149 5.81 -0.11 -5.64
CA GLY A 149 5.15 0.70 -4.61
C GLY A 149 3.62 0.69 -4.67
N LYS A 150 3.01 -0.09 -5.58
CA LYS A 150 1.55 -0.18 -5.74
C LYS A 150 0.98 -1.56 -5.40
N ILE A 151 1.79 -2.60 -5.53
CA ILE A 151 1.37 -4.00 -5.37
C ILE A 151 2.27 -4.73 -4.36
N ASP A 152 1.77 -5.85 -3.85
CA ASP A 152 2.58 -6.81 -3.12
C ASP A 152 3.34 -7.69 -4.11
N ALA A 153 4.66 -7.48 -4.21
CA ALA A 153 5.51 -8.20 -5.16
C ALA A 153 5.75 -9.67 -4.78
N GLU A 154 5.42 -10.09 -3.55
CA GLU A 154 5.57 -11.46 -3.05
C GLU A 154 4.26 -12.25 -3.18
N SER A 155 3.14 -11.59 -3.56
CA SER A 155 1.84 -12.21 -3.73
C SER A 155 1.63 -12.72 -5.15
N ILE A 156 1.31 -14.02 -5.28
CA ILE A 156 0.89 -14.60 -6.56
C ILE A 156 -0.42 -14.00 -7.06
N ASP A 157 -1.29 -13.58 -6.16
CA ASP A 157 -2.55 -12.94 -6.51
C ASP A 157 -2.31 -11.60 -7.21
N CYS A 158 -1.33 -10.81 -6.73
CA CYS A 158 -0.91 -9.59 -7.41
C CYS A 158 -0.36 -9.83 -8.82
N LEU A 159 0.40 -10.90 -9.02
CA LEU A 159 0.88 -11.29 -10.34
C LEU A 159 -0.28 -11.60 -11.29
N LEU A 160 -1.30 -12.31 -10.82
CA LEU A 160 -2.44 -12.73 -11.65
C LEU A 160 -3.30 -11.54 -12.13
N TYR A 161 -3.50 -10.51 -11.32
CA TYR A 161 -4.33 -9.37 -11.74
C TYR A 161 -3.54 -8.25 -12.44
N THR A 162 -2.20 -8.20 -12.29
CA THR A 162 -1.38 -7.17 -12.93
C THR A 162 -0.73 -7.60 -14.25
N SER A 163 -0.82 -8.89 -14.60
CA SER A 163 -0.21 -9.44 -15.79
C SER A 163 -1.26 -10.05 -16.73
N ASP A 164 -0.86 -10.26 -17.96
CA ASP A 164 -1.60 -11.00 -19.00
C ASP A 164 -1.46 -12.53 -18.86
N ALA A 165 -0.87 -13.01 -17.77
CA ALA A 165 -0.63 -14.45 -17.55
C ALA A 165 -1.91 -15.30 -17.49
N ALA A 166 -3.08 -14.66 -17.27
CA ALA A 166 -4.38 -15.32 -17.21
C ALA A 166 -5.27 -15.09 -18.47
N ASP A 167 -4.77 -14.37 -19.48
CA ASP A 167 -5.48 -14.02 -20.72
C ASP A 167 -5.23 -15.03 -21.89
#